data_c726c02d3c418a330f2855c79052ea9d
#
_entry.id   c726c02d3c418a330f2855c79052ea9d
#
_cell.length_a   1.000
_cell.length_b   1.000
_cell.length_c   1.000
_cell.angle_alpha   90.00
_cell.angle_beta   90.00
_cell.angle_gamma   90.00
#
_symmetry.space_group_name_H-M   'P 1'
#
loop_
_entity.id
_entity.type
_entity.pdbx_description
1 polymer ?
#
loop_
_entity_poly.entity_id
_entity_poly.type
_entity_poly.pdbx_seq_one_letter_code
_entity_poly.pdbx_strand_id
1 'polypeptide(L)'
;MIVRPLTEYCTLNMGQSPDSKTYNTQGNGLPFYQGNADFGETHPITRVWCSAPVKVAEEGDILISVRAPIGAMNMAVERCCIGRGLAALTPIRNKCSKQFLYYALQSKVDSLIAQGTGSTFKAISKKVLEATCIPAYSTIEQEQIAEAIGHVDNTIAARRKQLALLDQLVKSRFIELFGEPQRNPHGYKHIKLSDIATYYNGLTYKPENVAAEGTIVLRSSNIQNSQLDFADTVRVDCAIKERLMVQNNDILMCSRNGSAKLVGKVALIKDIQEPMSFGAFMMIIRSHYFGYLMTYFKMDAFRQQIKTGATTTINQITGRMLDDVTIPLPPMALVDQFAAFVEQTDKSKLCGKMEAAA
;
A
#
# COMPACT_ATOMS: atom_id res chain seq x y z
N MET A 1 -14.92 -18.28 -26.78
CA MET A 1 -14.35 -18.96 -25.58
C MET A 1 -15.50 -19.72 -24.92
N ILE A 2 -15.37 -21.02 -24.71
CA ILE A 2 -16.37 -21.85 -24.03
C ILE A 2 -16.17 -21.63 -22.52
N VAL A 3 -17.25 -21.41 -21.79
CA VAL A 3 -17.26 -21.28 -20.33
C VAL A 3 -18.16 -22.32 -19.70
N ARG A 4 -17.85 -22.78 -18.50
CA ARG A 4 -18.62 -23.78 -17.76
C ARG A 4 -18.75 -23.40 -16.29
N PRO A 5 -19.81 -23.84 -15.60
CA PRO A 5 -20.00 -23.53 -14.19
C PRO A 5 -18.90 -24.14 -13.31
N LEU A 6 -18.58 -23.46 -12.22
CA LEU A 6 -17.59 -23.90 -11.22
C LEU A 6 -17.82 -25.32 -10.70
N THR A 7 -19.08 -25.73 -10.61
CA THR A 7 -19.49 -27.07 -10.14
C THR A 7 -18.98 -28.22 -11.00
N GLU A 8 -18.56 -27.95 -12.25
CA GLU A 8 -17.92 -28.96 -13.09
C GLU A 8 -16.44 -29.18 -12.73
N TYR A 9 -15.81 -28.19 -12.07
CA TYR A 9 -14.36 -28.12 -11.80
C TYR A 9 -14.00 -28.28 -10.32
N CYS A 10 -14.89 -27.94 -9.41
CA CYS A 10 -14.64 -28.03 -7.97
C CYS A 10 -15.91 -28.37 -7.19
N THR A 11 -15.72 -28.88 -5.99
CA THR A 11 -16.77 -28.99 -4.98
C THR A 11 -16.76 -27.74 -4.09
N LEU A 12 -17.95 -27.31 -3.65
CA LEU A 12 -18.17 -26.09 -2.87
C LEU A 12 -18.62 -26.43 -1.46
N ASN A 13 -17.85 -26.03 -0.47
CA ASN A 13 -18.18 -26.17 0.94
C ASN A 13 -18.30 -24.79 1.60
N MET A 14 -19.54 -24.35 1.85
CA MET A 14 -19.78 -23.08 2.56
C MET A 14 -19.45 -23.24 4.03
N GLY A 15 -18.65 -22.31 4.56
CA GLY A 15 -18.28 -22.34 5.97
C GLY A 15 -19.43 -22.01 6.91
N GLN A 16 -19.33 -22.50 8.12
CA GLN A 16 -20.26 -22.26 9.21
C GLN A 16 -19.48 -22.08 10.50
N SER A 17 -19.75 -20.97 11.21
CA SER A 17 -19.06 -20.70 12.48
C SER A 17 -19.54 -21.71 13.54
N PRO A 18 -18.63 -22.43 14.21
CA PRO A 18 -18.93 -23.25 15.36
C PRO A 18 -19.39 -22.44 16.57
N ASP A 19 -19.78 -23.10 17.65
CA ASP A 19 -20.03 -22.43 18.93
C ASP A 19 -18.74 -21.76 19.43
N SER A 20 -18.84 -20.51 19.83
CA SER A 20 -17.69 -19.73 20.31
C SER A 20 -16.99 -20.31 21.53
N LYS A 21 -17.66 -21.15 22.31
CA LYS A 21 -17.09 -21.90 23.43
C LYS A 21 -16.04 -22.92 23.01
N THR A 22 -16.03 -23.30 21.72
CA THR A 22 -15.06 -24.24 21.16
C THR A 22 -13.77 -23.58 20.66
N TYR A 23 -13.70 -22.23 20.71
CA TYR A 23 -12.54 -21.46 20.25
C TYR A 23 -11.49 -21.39 21.34
N ASN A 24 -10.24 -21.51 20.96
CA ASN A 24 -9.10 -21.40 21.86
C ASN A 24 -7.87 -20.84 21.14
N THR A 25 -6.87 -20.45 21.94
CA THR A 25 -5.55 -19.97 21.47
C THR A 25 -4.41 -20.92 21.85
N GLN A 26 -4.75 -22.09 22.39
CA GLN A 26 -3.80 -23.08 22.90
C GLN A 26 -3.43 -24.15 21.86
N GLY A 27 -3.99 -24.10 20.66
CA GLY A 27 -3.71 -25.08 19.61
C GLY A 27 -4.59 -26.33 19.68
N ASN A 28 -5.68 -26.33 20.49
CA ASN A 28 -6.55 -27.50 20.62
C ASN A 28 -7.55 -27.58 19.46
N GLY A 29 -7.47 -28.64 18.65
CA GLY A 29 -8.35 -28.87 17.51
C GLY A 29 -7.77 -28.37 16.19
N LEU A 30 -8.63 -27.97 15.25
CA LEU A 30 -8.22 -27.48 13.94
C LEU A 30 -8.01 -25.96 13.95
N PRO A 31 -7.05 -25.44 13.15
CA PRO A 31 -7.00 -24.01 12.84
C PRO A 31 -8.37 -23.50 12.39
N PHE A 32 -8.77 -22.34 12.90
CA PHE A 32 -10.08 -21.76 12.59
C PHE A 32 -9.94 -20.42 11.87
N TYR A 33 -10.49 -20.35 10.69
CA TYR A 33 -10.51 -19.14 9.85
C TYR A 33 -11.95 -18.68 9.66
N GLN A 34 -12.26 -17.48 10.14
CA GLN A 34 -13.62 -16.95 10.13
C GLN A 34 -13.93 -16.14 8.89
N GLY A 35 -12.94 -15.47 8.33
CA GLY A 35 -13.08 -14.58 7.18
C GLY A 35 -11.72 -14.09 6.66
N ASN A 36 -11.74 -13.10 5.78
CA ASN A 36 -10.52 -12.57 5.16
C ASN A 36 -9.55 -11.90 6.17
N ALA A 37 -9.99 -11.55 7.36
CA ALA A 37 -9.11 -11.02 8.41
C ALA A 37 -8.04 -12.03 8.84
N ASP A 38 -8.27 -13.32 8.58
CA ASP A 38 -7.33 -14.40 8.87
C ASP A 38 -6.42 -14.72 7.68
N PHE A 39 -6.63 -14.07 6.52
CA PHE A 39 -5.84 -14.29 5.33
C PHE A 39 -4.49 -13.57 5.42
N GLY A 40 -3.43 -14.27 5.02
CA GLY A 40 -2.11 -13.73 4.76
C GLY A 40 -1.94 -13.40 3.27
N GLU A 41 -0.71 -13.33 2.80
CA GLU A 41 -0.42 -13.03 1.39
C GLU A 41 -0.93 -14.14 0.46
N THR A 42 -0.62 -15.40 0.76
CA THR A 42 -1.02 -16.59 -0.02
C THR A 42 -1.73 -17.64 0.81
N HIS A 43 -1.48 -17.68 2.11
CA HIS A 43 -1.98 -18.65 3.05
C HIS A 43 -2.55 -17.99 4.31
N PRO A 44 -3.55 -18.60 4.96
CA PRO A 44 -4.12 -18.06 6.18
C PRO A 44 -3.10 -18.03 7.34
N ILE A 45 -3.27 -17.09 8.24
CA ILE A 45 -2.47 -16.93 9.47
C ILE A 45 -3.29 -17.45 10.65
N THR A 46 -2.86 -18.54 11.25
CA THR A 46 -3.57 -19.17 12.37
C THR A 46 -3.42 -18.34 13.63
N ARG A 47 -4.53 -17.91 14.21
CA ARG A 47 -4.60 -17.15 15.48
C ARG A 47 -5.51 -17.84 16.49
N VAL A 48 -6.48 -18.62 15.99
CA VAL A 48 -7.51 -19.29 16.77
C VAL A 48 -7.66 -20.72 16.29
N TRP A 49 -7.92 -21.62 17.21
CA TRP A 49 -8.23 -23.04 16.95
C TRP A 49 -9.66 -23.34 17.39
N CYS A 50 -10.24 -24.40 16.81
CA CYS A 50 -11.57 -24.87 17.12
C CYS A 50 -11.51 -26.37 17.50
N SER A 51 -11.94 -26.70 18.71
CA SER A 51 -11.95 -28.07 19.22
C SER A 51 -13.13 -28.92 18.70
N ALA A 52 -14.19 -28.26 18.16
CA ALA A 52 -15.36 -28.94 17.61
C ALA A 52 -15.76 -28.30 16.24
N PRO A 53 -14.98 -28.58 15.17
CA PRO A 53 -15.23 -28.00 13.85
C PRO A 53 -16.53 -28.52 13.24
N VAL A 54 -17.32 -27.59 12.61
CA VAL A 54 -18.58 -27.92 11.93
C VAL A 54 -18.38 -28.05 10.42
N LYS A 55 -17.61 -27.15 9.83
CA LYS A 55 -17.24 -27.13 8.41
C LYS A 55 -15.74 -27.10 8.30
N VAL A 56 -15.21 -27.97 7.46
CA VAL A 56 -13.77 -28.20 7.32
C VAL A 56 -13.37 -28.00 5.87
N ALA A 57 -12.26 -27.36 5.65
CA ALA A 57 -11.51 -27.34 4.39
C ALA A 57 -10.31 -28.29 4.53
N GLU A 58 -9.96 -28.95 3.43
CA GLU A 58 -8.80 -29.84 3.37
C GLU A 58 -7.55 -29.07 2.89
N GLU A 59 -6.38 -29.64 3.10
CA GLU A 59 -5.13 -29.11 2.57
C GLU A 59 -5.21 -28.91 1.05
N GLY A 60 -4.85 -27.73 0.58
CA GLY A 60 -4.88 -27.37 -0.83
C GLY A 60 -6.21 -26.86 -1.34
N ASP A 61 -7.24 -26.79 -0.52
CA ASP A 61 -8.48 -26.11 -0.88
C ASP A 61 -8.26 -24.62 -1.06
N ILE A 62 -8.97 -24.02 -2.02
CA ILE A 62 -9.01 -22.58 -2.19
C ILE A 62 -10.07 -22.03 -1.23
N LEU A 63 -9.64 -21.18 -0.29
CA LEU A 63 -10.51 -20.46 0.62
C LEU A 63 -10.85 -19.11 0.01
N ILE A 64 -12.14 -18.84 -0.19
CA ILE A 64 -12.64 -17.55 -0.70
C ILE A 64 -13.52 -16.85 0.32
N SER A 65 -13.30 -15.56 0.50
CA SER A 65 -14.19 -14.74 1.32
C SER A 65 -15.51 -14.50 0.61
N VAL A 66 -16.60 -14.92 1.25
CA VAL A 66 -17.97 -14.76 0.74
C VAL A 66 -18.70 -13.57 1.37
N ARG A 67 -18.06 -12.85 2.28
CA ARG A 67 -18.54 -11.60 2.91
C ARG A 67 -17.56 -10.48 2.66
N ALA A 68 -18.00 -9.23 2.81
CA ALA A 68 -17.18 -8.06 2.54
C ALA A 68 -15.88 -8.04 3.37
N PRO A 69 -14.71 -7.88 2.74
CA PRO A 69 -14.49 -7.79 1.28
C PRO A 69 -14.65 -9.14 0.58
N ILE A 70 -15.56 -9.20 -0.41
CA ILE A 70 -15.85 -10.42 -1.18
C ILE A 70 -14.69 -10.71 -2.13
N GLY A 71 -14.37 -12.00 -2.29
CA GLY A 71 -13.43 -12.46 -3.32
C GLY A 71 -11.97 -12.50 -2.91
N ALA A 72 -11.62 -12.11 -1.68
CA ALA A 72 -10.28 -12.37 -1.16
C ALA A 72 -10.05 -13.89 -1.08
N MET A 73 -8.88 -14.35 -1.48
CA MET A 73 -8.57 -15.79 -1.55
C MET A 73 -7.23 -16.12 -0.89
N ASN A 74 -7.19 -17.29 -0.29
CA ASN A 74 -5.98 -17.95 0.19
C ASN A 74 -6.06 -19.46 -0.09
N MET A 75 -4.95 -20.17 0.02
CA MET A 75 -4.91 -21.64 -0.03
C MET A 75 -4.72 -22.21 1.36
N ALA A 76 -5.52 -23.21 1.72
CA ALA A 76 -5.35 -23.96 2.96
C ALA A 76 -4.05 -24.74 2.92
N VAL A 77 -3.19 -24.59 3.93
CA VAL A 77 -1.92 -25.32 4.07
C VAL A 77 -2.08 -26.61 4.85
N GLU A 78 -3.18 -26.74 5.55
CA GLU A 78 -3.55 -27.90 6.35
C GLU A 78 -5.07 -27.97 6.50
N ARG A 79 -5.56 -29.08 7.00
CA ARG A 79 -6.98 -29.24 7.32
C ARG A 79 -7.39 -28.23 8.36
N CYS A 80 -8.44 -27.43 8.06
CA CYS A 80 -8.85 -26.32 8.91
C CYS A 80 -10.37 -26.17 9.00
N CYS A 81 -10.84 -25.57 10.09
CA CYS A 81 -12.24 -25.18 10.27
C CYS A 81 -12.51 -23.85 9.58
N ILE A 82 -13.61 -23.76 8.83
CA ILE A 82 -14.01 -22.55 8.11
C ILE A 82 -15.32 -21.96 8.63
N GLY A 83 -15.29 -20.69 9.00
CA GLY A 83 -16.42 -19.93 9.49
C GLY A 83 -17.30 -19.37 8.36
N ARG A 84 -18.44 -18.80 8.74
CA ARG A 84 -19.50 -18.29 7.84
C ARG A 84 -19.05 -17.19 6.87
N GLY A 85 -17.85 -16.64 7.03
CA GLY A 85 -17.26 -15.64 6.12
C GLY A 85 -16.53 -16.25 4.93
N LEU A 86 -16.30 -17.56 4.94
CA LEU A 86 -15.52 -18.28 3.94
C LEU A 86 -16.33 -19.38 3.23
N ALA A 87 -15.88 -19.73 2.04
CA ALA A 87 -16.17 -20.99 1.39
C ALA A 87 -14.85 -21.65 0.98
N ALA A 88 -14.82 -23.00 1.01
CA ALA A 88 -13.73 -23.80 0.48
C ALA A 88 -14.13 -24.37 -0.87
N LEU A 89 -13.22 -24.32 -1.82
CA LEU A 89 -13.34 -24.90 -3.15
C LEU A 89 -12.28 -25.98 -3.31
N THR A 90 -12.71 -27.22 -3.37
CA THR A 90 -11.84 -28.38 -3.60
C THR A 90 -11.82 -28.71 -5.09
N PRO A 91 -10.69 -28.58 -5.79
CA PRO A 91 -10.60 -28.94 -7.21
C PRO A 91 -10.92 -30.42 -7.43
N ILE A 92 -11.73 -30.74 -8.44
CA ILE A 92 -12.01 -32.12 -8.84
C ILE A 92 -10.78 -32.68 -9.55
N ARG A 93 -10.21 -33.73 -8.98
CA ARG A 93 -9.03 -34.42 -9.52
C ARG A 93 -9.25 -34.81 -11.00
N ASN A 94 -8.23 -34.61 -11.83
CA ASN A 94 -8.22 -34.86 -13.28
C ASN A 94 -9.18 -33.98 -14.12
N LYS A 95 -9.87 -33.01 -13.51
CA LYS A 95 -10.72 -32.04 -14.22
C LYS A 95 -10.21 -30.61 -14.09
N CYS A 96 -9.62 -30.27 -12.95
CA CYS A 96 -9.17 -28.92 -12.69
C CYS A 96 -7.83 -28.88 -11.95
N SER A 97 -6.91 -28.11 -12.48
CA SER A 97 -5.68 -27.72 -11.77
C SER A 97 -6.03 -26.72 -10.67
N LYS A 98 -5.43 -26.91 -9.50
CA LYS A 98 -5.63 -26.02 -8.34
C LYS A 98 -5.21 -24.58 -8.66
N GLN A 99 -4.06 -24.39 -9.23
CA GLN A 99 -3.56 -23.07 -9.62
C GLN A 99 -4.43 -22.40 -10.70
N PHE A 100 -4.86 -23.15 -11.71
CA PHE A 100 -5.77 -22.62 -12.70
C PHE A 100 -7.09 -22.17 -12.09
N LEU A 101 -7.68 -22.97 -11.20
CA LEU A 101 -8.93 -22.61 -10.51
C LEU A 101 -8.75 -21.32 -9.70
N TYR A 102 -7.62 -21.17 -9.02
CA TYR A 102 -7.30 -19.96 -8.26
C TYR A 102 -7.30 -18.72 -9.17
N TYR A 103 -6.56 -18.75 -10.27
CA TYR A 103 -6.49 -17.63 -11.22
C TYR A 103 -7.81 -17.37 -11.96
N ALA A 104 -8.50 -18.43 -12.33
CA ALA A 104 -9.81 -18.31 -12.97
C ALA A 104 -10.83 -17.64 -12.04
N LEU A 105 -10.83 -17.98 -10.75
CA LEU A 105 -11.66 -17.31 -9.73
C LEU A 105 -11.23 -15.87 -9.50
N GLN A 106 -9.93 -15.58 -9.45
CA GLN A 106 -9.40 -14.24 -9.30
C GLN A 106 -9.91 -13.30 -10.41
N SER A 107 -9.98 -13.80 -11.65
CA SER A 107 -10.54 -13.05 -12.79
C SER A 107 -12.06 -12.77 -12.67
N LYS A 108 -12.76 -13.42 -11.74
CA LYS A 108 -14.20 -13.26 -11.52
C LYS A 108 -14.56 -12.41 -10.31
N VAL A 109 -13.56 -11.95 -9.53
CA VAL A 109 -13.80 -11.23 -8.27
C VAL A 109 -14.69 -10.02 -8.44
N ASP A 110 -14.48 -9.18 -9.45
CA ASP A 110 -15.32 -7.99 -9.69
C ASP A 110 -16.78 -8.38 -9.98
N SER A 111 -16.99 -9.46 -10.75
CA SER A 111 -18.31 -10.01 -11.02
C SER A 111 -18.97 -10.56 -9.75
N LEU A 112 -18.21 -11.22 -8.88
CA LEU A 112 -18.71 -11.72 -7.58
C LEU A 112 -19.08 -10.57 -6.65
N ILE A 113 -18.27 -9.51 -6.59
CA ILE A 113 -18.55 -8.29 -5.82
C ILE A 113 -19.85 -7.64 -6.29
N ALA A 114 -20.05 -7.55 -7.62
CA ALA A 114 -21.25 -6.97 -8.22
C ALA A 114 -22.53 -7.77 -7.87
N GLN A 115 -22.41 -9.08 -7.68
CA GLN A 115 -23.52 -9.96 -7.29
C GLN A 115 -23.74 -10.05 -5.77
N GLY A 116 -22.91 -9.38 -4.98
CA GLY A 116 -23.06 -9.32 -3.53
C GLY A 116 -24.34 -8.61 -3.11
N THR A 117 -25.12 -9.25 -2.23
CA THR A 117 -26.38 -8.73 -1.66
C THR A 117 -26.20 -8.38 -0.19
N GLY A 118 -27.01 -7.44 0.31
CA GLY A 118 -27.00 -6.96 1.69
C GLY A 118 -26.77 -5.45 1.81
N SER A 119 -27.52 -4.78 2.69
CA SER A 119 -27.50 -3.33 2.87
C SER A 119 -26.27 -2.84 3.65
N THR A 120 -25.92 -3.53 4.73
CA THR A 120 -24.81 -3.14 5.62
C THR A 120 -23.53 -3.93 5.32
N PHE A 121 -23.66 -5.23 5.06
CA PHE A 121 -22.53 -6.11 4.72
C PHE A 121 -22.92 -6.97 3.52
N LYS A 122 -22.30 -6.67 2.37
CA LYS A 122 -22.49 -7.48 1.18
C LYS A 122 -21.96 -8.90 1.38
N ALA A 123 -22.72 -9.88 0.89
CA ALA A 123 -22.33 -11.29 0.90
C ALA A 123 -22.78 -11.97 -0.39
N ILE A 124 -22.10 -13.02 -0.80
CA ILE A 124 -22.49 -13.91 -1.88
C ILE A 124 -22.98 -15.25 -1.33
N SER A 125 -23.99 -15.80 -1.98
CA SER A 125 -24.56 -17.11 -1.62
C SER A 125 -23.83 -18.24 -2.35
N LYS A 126 -24.08 -19.48 -1.89
CA LYS A 126 -23.63 -20.68 -2.60
C LYS A 126 -24.08 -20.71 -4.06
N LYS A 127 -25.32 -20.29 -4.33
CA LYS A 127 -25.89 -20.22 -5.68
C LYS A 127 -25.10 -19.29 -6.61
N VAL A 128 -24.60 -18.17 -6.09
CA VAL A 128 -23.75 -17.25 -6.87
C VAL A 128 -22.44 -17.91 -7.26
N LEU A 129 -21.78 -18.61 -6.33
CA LEU A 129 -20.57 -19.38 -6.64
C LEU A 129 -20.85 -20.51 -7.63
N GLU A 130 -21.91 -21.29 -7.44
CA GLU A 130 -22.32 -22.38 -8.32
C GLU A 130 -22.61 -21.89 -9.75
N ALA A 131 -23.22 -20.72 -9.89
CA ALA A 131 -23.55 -20.10 -11.18
C ALA A 131 -22.35 -19.39 -11.84
N THR A 132 -21.25 -19.21 -11.10
CA THR A 132 -20.05 -18.57 -11.65
C THR A 132 -19.43 -19.47 -12.71
N CYS A 133 -19.21 -18.92 -13.91
CA CYS A 133 -18.62 -19.65 -15.02
C CYS A 133 -17.14 -19.26 -15.20
N ILE A 134 -16.32 -20.26 -15.43
CA ILE A 134 -14.89 -20.10 -15.77
C ILE A 134 -14.59 -20.68 -17.16
N PRO A 135 -13.49 -20.26 -17.82
CA PRO A 135 -13.11 -20.81 -19.13
C PRO A 135 -12.89 -22.31 -19.07
N ALA A 136 -13.35 -23.00 -20.12
CA ALA A 136 -13.20 -24.44 -20.28
C ALA A 136 -11.93 -24.74 -21.09
N TYR A 137 -10.92 -25.25 -20.42
CA TYR A 137 -9.65 -25.69 -20.99
C TYR A 137 -9.37 -27.15 -20.61
N SER A 138 -8.61 -27.85 -21.44
CA SER A 138 -8.03 -29.15 -21.09
C SER A 138 -7.08 -29.00 -19.88
N THR A 139 -6.84 -30.07 -19.14
CA THR A 139 -5.91 -30.03 -18.00
C THR A 139 -4.51 -29.57 -18.38
N ILE A 140 -4.02 -29.92 -19.57
CA ILE A 140 -2.73 -29.47 -20.09
C ILE A 140 -2.73 -27.96 -20.31
N GLU A 141 -3.76 -27.42 -20.95
CA GLU A 141 -3.89 -25.97 -21.15
C GLU A 141 -4.02 -25.23 -19.83
N GLN A 142 -4.77 -25.78 -18.87
CA GLN A 142 -4.91 -25.20 -17.52
C GLN A 142 -3.56 -25.09 -16.81
N GLU A 143 -2.71 -26.13 -16.90
CA GLU A 143 -1.38 -26.13 -16.31
C GLU A 143 -0.47 -25.09 -16.98
N GLN A 144 -0.47 -25.02 -18.31
CA GLN A 144 0.30 -24.03 -19.06
C GLN A 144 -0.11 -22.58 -18.72
N ILE A 145 -1.42 -22.32 -18.67
CA ILE A 145 -1.95 -21.00 -18.28
C ILE A 145 -1.55 -20.66 -16.84
N ALA A 146 -1.71 -21.61 -15.92
CA ALA A 146 -1.39 -21.40 -14.51
C ALA A 146 0.11 -21.16 -14.29
N GLU A 147 0.96 -21.88 -15.01
CA GLU A 147 2.40 -21.69 -14.98
C GLU A 147 2.81 -20.30 -15.50
N ALA A 148 2.27 -19.90 -16.67
CA ALA A 148 2.54 -18.59 -17.24
C ALA A 148 2.14 -17.45 -16.32
N ILE A 149 0.92 -17.48 -15.74
CA ILE A 149 0.46 -16.47 -14.79
C ILE A 149 1.29 -16.51 -13.50
N GLY A 150 1.62 -17.71 -13.00
CA GLY A 150 2.44 -17.87 -11.81
C GLY A 150 3.85 -17.27 -11.96
N HIS A 151 4.46 -17.38 -13.14
CA HIS A 151 5.74 -16.71 -13.42
C HIS A 151 5.63 -15.19 -13.36
N VAL A 152 4.54 -14.62 -13.89
CA VAL A 152 4.27 -13.17 -13.80
C VAL A 152 4.06 -12.74 -12.35
N ASP A 153 3.23 -13.45 -11.59
CA ASP A 153 2.98 -13.15 -10.18
C ASP A 153 4.27 -13.21 -9.34
N ASN A 154 5.09 -14.26 -9.54
CA ASN A 154 6.37 -14.40 -8.86
C ASN A 154 7.33 -13.24 -9.22
N THR A 155 7.35 -12.82 -10.47
CA THR A 155 8.15 -11.67 -10.92
C THR A 155 7.68 -10.39 -10.26
N ILE A 156 6.37 -10.13 -10.20
CA ILE A 156 5.79 -8.97 -9.53
C ILE A 156 6.14 -8.98 -8.02
N ALA A 157 5.99 -10.13 -7.37
CA ALA A 157 6.33 -10.28 -5.95
C ALA A 157 7.82 -10.04 -5.68
N ALA A 158 8.70 -10.60 -6.51
CA ALA A 158 10.15 -10.38 -6.41
C ALA A 158 10.52 -8.90 -6.60
N ARG A 159 9.90 -8.22 -7.56
CA ARG A 159 10.12 -6.78 -7.79
C ARG A 159 9.61 -5.92 -6.64
N ARG A 160 8.44 -6.22 -6.08
CA ARG A 160 7.93 -5.53 -4.87
C ARG A 160 8.90 -5.67 -3.69
N LYS A 161 9.40 -6.89 -3.47
CA LYS A 161 10.41 -7.16 -2.45
C LYS A 161 11.71 -6.39 -2.71
N GLN A 162 12.19 -6.36 -3.94
CA GLN A 162 13.37 -5.59 -4.33
C GLN A 162 13.19 -4.09 -4.04
N LEU A 163 12.06 -3.50 -4.40
CA LEU A 163 11.76 -2.10 -4.11
C LEU A 163 11.76 -1.82 -2.60
N ALA A 164 11.15 -2.69 -1.80
CA ALA A 164 11.15 -2.56 -0.34
C ALA A 164 12.56 -2.65 0.26
N LEU A 165 13.41 -3.54 -0.27
CA LEU A 165 14.82 -3.66 0.15
C LEU A 165 15.64 -2.43 -0.22
N LEU A 166 15.40 -1.80 -1.38
CA LEU A 166 16.05 -0.55 -1.76
C LEU A 166 15.64 0.60 -0.83
N ASP A 167 14.37 0.68 -0.41
CA ASP A 167 13.94 1.66 0.59
C ASP A 167 14.60 1.42 1.96
N GLN A 168 14.72 0.17 2.37
CA GLN A 168 15.43 -0.20 3.59
C GLN A 168 16.92 0.14 3.50
N LEU A 169 17.55 -0.07 2.36
CA LEU A 169 18.95 0.25 2.11
C LEU A 169 19.21 1.75 2.27
N VAL A 170 18.35 2.62 1.73
CA VAL A 170 18.43 4.07 1.93
C VAL A 170 18.37 4.42 3.42
N LYS A 171 17.42 3.81 4.15
CA LYS A 171 17.28 4.04 5.60
C LYS A 171 18.54 3.56 6.37
N SER A 172 19.06 2.39 6.04
CA SER A 172 20.27 1.84 6.67
C SER A 172 21.49 2.73 6.39
N ARG A 173 21.64 3.21 5.15
CA ARG A 173 22.73 4.13 4.79
C ARG A 173 22.62 5.48 5.51
N PHE A 174 21.40 5.97 5.73
CA PHE A 174 21.16 7.16 6.55
C PHE A 174 21.68 6.95 7.98
N ILE A 175 21.30 5.84 8.61
CA ILE A 175 21.71 5.51 9.98
C ILE A 175 23.24 5.30 10.08
N GLU A 176 23.85 4.68 9.07
CA GLU A 176 25.30 4.47 9.01
C GLU A 176 26.06 5.80 8.97
N LEU A 177 25.62 6.75 8.14
CA LEU A 177 26.32 8.02 7.93
C LEU A 177 26.03 9.04 9.05
N PHE A 178 24.80 9.07 9.54
CA PHE A 178 24.34 10.14 10.44
C PHE A 178 24.01 9.65 11.86
N GLY A 179 23.90 8.33 12.06
CA GLY A 179 23.35 7.75 13.28
C GLY A 179 21.82 7.90 13.39
N GLU A 180 21.27 7.33 14.45
CA GLU A 180 19.86 7.58 14.81
C GLU A 180 19.69 9.01 15.34
N PRO A 181 18.84 9.85 14.73
CA PRO A 181 18.73 11.27 15.10
C PRO A 181 18.41 11.51 16.57
N GLN A 182 17.64 10.62 17.22
CA GLN A 182 17.30 10.74 18.65
C GLN A 182 18.52 10.47 19.56
N ARG A 183 19.42 9.58 19.16
CA ARG A 183 20.63 9.22 19.94
C ARG A 183 21.81 10.12 19.63
N ASN A 184 21.85 10.66 18.41
CA ASN A 184 22.92 11.50 17.91
C ASN A 184 24.33 10.95 18.27
N PRO A 185 24.69 9.73 17.87
CA PRO A 185 25.92 9.06 18.32
C PRO A 185 27.19 9.79 17.88
N HIS A 186 27.12 10.60 16.83
CA HIS A 186 28.25 11.39 16.32
C HIS A 186 28.40 12.75 17.02
N GLY A 187 27.50 13.11 17.93
CA GLY A 187 27.54 14.35 18.68
C GLY A 187 27.37 15.62 17.82
N TYR A 188 26.61 15.51 16.71
CA TYR A 188 26.32 16.67 15.87
C TYR A 188 25.54 17.73 16.66
N LYS A 189 25.85 19.02 16.38
CA LYS A 189 25.13 20.13 17.00
C LYS A 189 23.64 20.07 16.62
N HIS A 190 22.75 20.13 17.60
CA HIS A 190 21.32 20.29 17.35
C HIS A 190 21.03 21.73 16.95
N ILE A 191 20.28 21.88 15.87
CA ILE A 191 19.81 23.17 15.36
C ILE A 191 18.31 23.10 15.11
N LYS A 192 17.68 24.27 15.06
CA LYS A 192 16.27 24.35 14.66
C LYS A 192 16.14 24.15 13.16
N LEU A 193 15.04 23.50 12.74
CA LEU A 193 14.75 23.32 11.33
C LEU A 193 14.62 24.68 10.62
N SER A 194 14.09 25.69 11.28
CA SER A 194 13.97 27.08 10.79
C SER A 194 15.32 27.74 10.45
N ASP A 195 16.45 27.25 11.03
CA ASP A 195 17.75 27.80 10.77
C ASP A 195 18.34 27.36 9.42
N ILE A 196 17.82 26.24 8.86
CA ILE A 196 18.34 25.64 7.62
C ILE A 196 17.29 25.44 6.53
N ALA A 197 16.04 25.73 6.81
CA ALA A 197 14.95 25.55 5.86
C ALA A 197 13.97 26.71 5.92
N THR A 198 13.39 27.04 4.78
CA THR A 198 12.22 27.90 4.67
C THR A 198 11.02 27.06 4.26
N TYR A 199 9.83 27.41 4.74
CA TYR A 199 8.61 26.68 4.39
C TYR A 199 7.48 27.63 4.05
N TYR A 200 6.68 27.22 3.05
CA TYR A 200 5.60 28.01 2.50
C TYR A 200 4.33 27.17 2.45
N ASN A 201 3.24 27.69 3.01
CA ASN A 201 1.91 27.12 2.79
C ASN A 201 1.46 27.41 1.35
N GLY A 202 0.75 26.44 0.78
CA GLY A 202 0.39 26.49 -0.62
C GLY A 202 -0.74 27.44 -0.97
N LEU A 203 -1.04 27.47 -2.26
CA LEU A 203 -2.01 28.33 -2.93
C LEU A 203 -3.44 27.98 -2.50
N THR A 204 -4.20 28.99 -2.10
CA THR A 204 -5.66 28.93 -2.06
C THR A 204 -6.20 29.48 -3.35
N TYR A 205 -6.96 28.68 -4.10
CA TYR A 205 -7.61 29.08 -5.34
C TYR A 205 -9.10 28.75 -5.28
N LYS A 206 -9.88 29.45 -6.11
CA LYS A 206 -11.31 29.23 -6.18
C LYS A 206 -11.64 28.19 -7.27
N PRO A 207 -12.81 27.51 -7.21
CA PRO A 207 -13.21 26.55 -8.25
C PRO A 207 -13.20 27.14 -9.66
N GLU A 208 -13.53 28.44 -9.82
CA GLU A 208 -13.51 29.17 -11.08
C GLU A 208 -12.11 29.36 -11.69
N ASN A 209 -11.06 29.21 -10.88
CA ASN A 209 -9.68 29.26 -11.37
C ASN A 209 -9.21 27.93 -11.98
N VAL A 210 -9.97 26.84 -11.79
CA VAL A 210 -9.60 25.54 -12.36
C VAL A 210 -9.82 25.59 -13.87
N ALA A 211 -8.77 25.24 -14.63
CA ALA A 211 -8.74 25.32 -16.08
C ALA A 211 -8.11 24.04 -16.69
N ALA A 212 -8.33 23.86 -18.00
CA ALA A 212 -7.68 22.75 -18.74
C ALA A 212 -6.18 22.99 -18.94
N GLU A 213 -5.80 24.28 -19.04
CA GLU A 213 -4.41 24.72 -19.20
C GLU A 213 -4.00 25.62 -18.03
N GLY A 214 -2.71 25.89 -17.87
CA GLY A 214 -2.18 26.76 -16.80
C GLY A 214 -1.24 26.03 -15.86
N THR A 215 -1.03 26.60 -14.67
CA THR A 215 -0.09 26.08 -13.67
C THR A 215 -0.64 24.84 -12.97
N ILE A 216 0.13 23.75 -12.90
CA ILE A 216 -0.21 22.56 -12.12
C ILE A 216 -0.22 22.93 -10.63
N VAL A 217 -1.24 22.47 -9.90
CA VAL A 217 -1.31 22.61 -8.44
C VAL A 217 -1.18 21.22 -7.79
N LEU A 218 -0.03 20.97 -7.19
CA LEU A 218 0.28 19.72 -6.51
C LEU A 218 -0.56 19.58 -5.24
N ARG A 219 -1.16 18.40 -5.06
CA ARG A 219 -2.03 18.03 -3.94
C ARG A 219 -1.52 16.75 -3.27
N SER A 220 -2.17 16.30 -2.21
CA SER A 220 -1.80 15.07 -1.51
C SER A 220 -1.91 13.80 -2.39
N SER A 221 -2.80 13.80 -3.39
CA SER A 221 -2.92 12.75 -4.42
C SER A 221 -1.66 12.63 -5.29
N ASN A 222 -0.94 13.72 -5.48
CA ASN A 222 0.30 13.75 -6.25
C ASN A 222 1.52 13.24 -5.48
N ILE A 223 1.38 12.83 -4.21
CA ILE A 223 2.45 12.14 -3.47
C ILE A 223 2.13 10.66 -3.40
N GLN A 224 2.81 9.84 -4.18
CA GLN A 224 2.70 8.39 -4.16
C GLN A 224 4.09 7.76 -3.96
N ASN A 225 4.22 6.88 -2.96
CA ASN A 225 5.49 6.23 -2.62
C ASN A 225 6.70 7.19 -2.47
N SER A 226 6.45 8.38 -1.89
CA SER A 226 7.44 9.47 -1.74
C SER A 226 7.99 10.03 -3.07
N GLN A 227 7.27 9.85 -4.17
CA GLN A 227 7.55 10.40 -5.49
C GLN A 227 6.35 11.23 -5.97
N LEU A 228 6.59 12.13 -6.93
CA LEU A 228 5.50 12.82 -7.60
C LEU A 228 4.76 11.86 -8.55
N ASP A 229 3.45 11.95 -8.54
CA ASP A 229 2.54 11.23 -9.43
C ASP A 229 1.58 12.22 -10.07
N PHE A 230 1.46 12.17 -11.38
CA PHE A 230 0.67 13.11 -12.18
C PHE A 230 -0.59 12.48 -12.77
N ALA A 231 -1.00 11.29 -12.32
CA ALA A 231 -2.23 10.62 -12.79
C ALA A 231 -3.50 11.45 -12.50
N ASP A 232 -3.50 12.23 -11.41
CA ASP A 232 -4.58 13.14 -11.02
C ASP A 232 -4.04 14.57 -10.93
N THR A 233 -4.14 15.33 -12.03
CA THR A 233 -3.57 16.67 -12.14
C THR A 233 -4.68 17.73 -12.15
N VAL A 234 -4.51 18.78 -11.35
CA VAL A 234 -5.36 19.99 -11.41
C VAL A 234 -4.50 21.15 -11.89
N ARG A 235 -5.04 21.92 -12.83
CA ARG A 235 -4.41 23.15 -13.32
C ARG A 235 -5.25 24.35 -12.94
N VAL A 236 -4.60 25.47 -12.75
CA VAL A 236 -5.27 26.76 -12.48
C VAL A 236 -4.74 27.85 -13.39
N ASP A 237 -5.65 28.72 -13.79
CA ASP A 237 -5.36 29.97 -14.49
C ASP A 237 -5.65 31.14 -13.54
N CYS A 238 -4.66 31.51 -12.77
CA CYS A 238 -4.69 32.67 -11.86
C CYS A 238 -3.27 33.15 -11.57
N ALA A 239 -3.15 34.40 -11.11
CA ALA A 239 -1.86 34.97 -10.71
C ALA A 239 -1.31 34.23 -9.45
N ILE A 240 -0.11 33.67 -9.55
CA ILE A 240 0.56 32.94 -8.46
C ILE A 240 1.81 33.71 -8.06
N LYS A 241 1.99 33.93 -6.76
CA LYS A 241 3.20 34.59 -6.24
C LYS A 241 4.41 33.71 -6.52
N GLU A 242 5.52 34.28 -6.97
CA GLU A 242 6.76 33.58 -7.32
C GLU A 242 7.25 32.61 -6.21
N ARG A 243 7.15 33.03 -4.96
CA ARG A 243 7.54 32.17 -3.79
C ARG A 243 6.72 30.87 -3.68
N LEU A 244 5.54 30.79 -4.30
CA LEU A 244 4.67 29.61 -4.35
C LEU A 244 4.89 28.78 -5.62
N MET A 245 5.81 29.18 -6.49
CA MET A 245 6.27 28.32 -7.57
C MET A 245 7.30 27.34 -7.02
N VAL A 246 7.13 26.07 -7.37
CA VAL A 246 8.04 25.02 -6.93
C VAL A 246 9.40 25.13 -7.64
N GLN A 247 10.44 24.69 -6.96
CA GLN A 247 11.80 24.63 -7.47
C GLN A 247 12.34 23.20 -7.36
N ASN A 248 13.35 22.87 -8.17
CA ASN A 248 14.06 21.60 -8.03
C ASN A 248 14.68 21.51 -6.62
N ASN A 249 14.60 20.32 -6.03
CA ASN A 249 15.01 20.00 -4.68
C ASN A 249 14.11 20.55 -3.56
N ASP A 250 12.99 21.18 -3.89
CA ASP A 250 11.95 21.44 -2.90
C ASP A 250 11.37 20.11 -2.36
N ILE A 251 11.07 20.06 -1.07
CA ILE A 251 10.34 18.95 -0.46
C ILE A 251 8.87 19.33 -0.35
N LEU A 252 8.02 18.67 -1.11
CA LEU A 252 6.58 18.79 -1.00
C LEU A 252 6.09 17.94 0.17
N MET A 253 5.40 18.55 1.14
CA MET A 253 4.81 17.87 2.29
C MET A 253 3.30 18.04 2.32
N CYS A 254 2.57 16.96 2.57
CA CYS A 254 1.14 17.05 2.90
C CYS A 254 1.01 17.60 4.32
N SER A 255 0.71 18.89 4.45
CA SER A 255 0.64 19.58 5.73
C SER A 255 -0.72 19.42 6.42
N ARG A 256 -1.80 19.12 5.67
CA ARG A 256 -3.16 18.95 6.20
C ARG A 256 -3.95 17.92 5.42
N ASN A 257 -4.63 17.01 6.13
CA ASN A 257 -5.52 16.04 5.51
C ASN A 257 -6.54 15.52 6.52
N GLY A 258 -7.72 15.10 6.07
CA GLY A 258 -8.71 14.42 6.92
C GLY A 258 -8.21 13.08 7.48
N SER A 259 -7.32 12.41 6.76
CA SER A 259 -6.65 11.19 7.25
C SER A 259 -5.30 11.51 7.88
N ALA A 260 -5.12 11.20 9.16
CA ALA A 260 -3.86 11.36 9.89
C ALA A 260 -2.68 10.62 9.22
N LYS A 261 -2.95 9.51 8.52
CA LYS A 261 -1.93 8.72 7.82
C LYS A 261 -1.31 9.46 6.63
N LEU A 262 -2.01 10.43 6.06
CA LEU A 262 -1.54 11.20 4.90
C LEU A 262 -0.77 12.44 5.31
N VAL A 263 -0.99 12.97 6.53
CA VAL A 263 -0.27 14.13 7.03
C VAL A 263 1.21 13.79 7.25
N GLY A 264 2.09 14.63 6.73
CA GLY A 264 3.54 14.43 6.75
C GLY A 264 4.06 13.46 5.68
N LYS A 265 3.23 13.02 4.70
CA LYS A 265 3.76 12.42 3.46
C LYS A 265 4.62 13.46 2.74
N VAL A 266 5.75 13.03 2.21
CA VAL A 266 6.70 13.90 1.49
C VAL A 266 7.08 13.33 0.14
N ALA A 267 7.36 14.21 -0.82
CA ALA A 267 8.00 13.90 -2.10
C ALA A 267 9.04 14.98 -2.42
N LEU A 268 10.15 14.57 -3.05
CA LEU A 268 11.14 15.50 -3.56
C LEU A 268 10.74 15.95 -4.96
N ILE A 269 10.77 17.25 -5.21
CA ILE A 269 10.50 17.83 -6.52
C ILE A 269 11.79 17.79 -7.35
N LYS A 270 11.73 17.15 -8.50
CA LYS A 270 12.83 17.01 -9.47
C LYS A 270 12.29 17.15 -10.89
N ASP A 271 13.16 17.45 -11.82
CA ASP A 271 12.91 17.41 -13.25
C ASP A 271 11.65 18.19 -13.67
N ILE A 272 11.55 19.44 -13.20
CA ILE A 272 10.41 20.31 -13.50
C ILE A 272 10.39 20.62 -15.00
N GLN A 273 9.34 20.15 -15.71
CA GLN A 273 9.14 20.35 -17.15
C GLN A 273 8.20 21.52 -17.47
N GLU A 274 7.32 21.85 -16.54
CA GLU A 274 6.30 22.89 -16.70
C GLU A 274 6.05 23.61 -15.36
N PRO A 275 5.44 24.81 -15.39
CA PRO A 275 5.17 25.57 -14.17
C PRO A 275 4.28 24.81 -13.20
N MET A 276 4.71 24.67 -11.95
CA MET A 276 3.96 24.01 -10.89
C MET A 276 3.93 24.86 -9.62
N SER A 277 2.80 24.79 -8.92
CA SER A 277 2.57 25.31 -7.58
C SER A 277 2.01 24.18 -6.70
N PHE A 278 1.53 24.47 -5.50
CA PHE A 278 1.01 23.48 -4.57
C PHE A 278 -0.18 24.04 -3.80
N GLY A 279 -1.15 23.19 -3.49
CA GLY A 279 -2.42 23.58 -2.86
C GLY A 279 -2.29 23.91 -1.37
N ALA A 280 -3.29 24.60 -0.83
CA ALA A 280 -3.32 25.12 0.57
C ALA A 280 -3.14 24.04 1.66
N PHE A 281 -3.37 22.77 1.33
CA PHE A 281 -3.15 21.62 2.24
C PHE A 281 -1.75 21.01 2.11
N MET A 282 -0.93 21.62 1.28
CA MET A 282 0.45 21.24 1.05
C MET A 282 1.38 22.31 1.58
N MET A 283 2.61 21.95 1.82
CA MET A 283 3.69 22.84 2.21
C MET A 283 4.94 22.49 1.40
N ILE A 284 5.65 23.49 0.93
CA ILE A 284 7.00 23.33 0.42
C ILE A 284 8.00 23.62 1.54
N ILE A 285 9.00 22.75 1.65
CA ILE A 285 10.17 22.95 2.51
C ILE A 285 11.38 23.05 1.59
N ARG A 286 12.06 24.18 1.64
CA ARG A 286 13.20 24.52 0.80
C ARG A 286 14.47 24.59 1.66
N SER A 287 15.49 23.82 1.31
CA SER A 287 16.73 23.71 2.08
C SER A 287 17.85 23.16 1.23
N HIS A 288 19.08 23.58 1.49
CA HIS A 288 20.27 22.92 0.93
C HIS A 288 20.48 21.50 1.50
N TYR A 289 19.88 21.19 2.66
CA TYR A 289 19.91 19.86 3.28
C TYR A 289 18.79 18.93 2.80
N PHE A 290 18.20 19.18 1.63
CA PHE A 290 17.03 18.43 1.13
C PHE A 290 17.23 16.92 1.12
N GLY A 291 18.43 16.42 0.76
CA GLY A 291 18.74 14.99 0.73
C GLY A 291 18.61 14.34 2.12
N TYR A 292 19.14 15.01 3.16
CA TYR A 292 19.00 14.59 4.55
C TYR A 292 17.57 14.71 5.06
N LEU A 293 16.94 15.89 4.87
CA LEU A 293 15.61 16.20 5.37
C LEU A 293 14.54 15.30 4.77
N MET A 294 14.64 14.96 3.48
CA MET A 294 13.69 14.07 2.81
C MET A 294 13.60 12.69 3.49
N THR A 295 14.73 12.17 3.96
CA THR A 295 14.75 10.89 4.70
C THR A 295 14.34 11.10 6.16
N TYR A 296 14.82 12.17 6.79
CA TYR A 296 14.48 12.50 8.18
C TYR A 296 12.96 12.63 8.40
N PHE A 297 12.24 13.31 7.50
CA PHE A 297 10.78 13.49 7.62
C PHE A 297 9.98 12.18 7.53
N LYS A 298 10.58 11.11 7.04
CA LYS A 298 9.97 9.77 7.02
C LYS A 298 10.22 8.98 8.29
N MET A 299 11.12 9.44 9.18
CA MET A 299 11.53 8.73 10.38
C MET A 299 10.59 9.00 11.56
N ASP A 300 10.55 8.06 12.50
CA ASP A 300 9.80 8.21 13.75
C ASP A 300 10.33 9.37 14.61
N ALA A 301 11.61 9.69 14.50
CA ALA A 301 12.24 10.84 15.16
C ALA A 301 11.51 12.16 14.87
N PHE A 302 11.19 12.42 13.59
CA PHE A 302 10.40 13.58 13.20
C PHE A 302 8.96 13.48 13.70
N ARG A 303 8.33 12.30 13.50
CA ARG A 303 6.93 12.07 13.91
C ARG A 303 6.72 12.31 15.42
N GLN A 304 7.68 11.94 16.25
CA GLN A 304 7.60 12.14 17.68
C GLN A 304 7.66 13.63 18.06
N GLN A 305 8.50 14.41 17.39
CA GLN A 305 8.62 15.84 17.66
C GLN A 305 7.34 16.61 17.31
N ILE A 306 6.65 16.27 16.22
CA ILE A 306 5.41 16.96 15.84
C ILE A 306 4.17 16.47 16.61
N LYS A 307 4.20 15.30 17.26
CA LYS A 307 3.06 14.80 18.09
C LYS A 307 2.89 15.55 19.40
N THR A 308 3.96 16.07 19.97
CA THR A 308 3.96 16.75 21.29
C THR A 308 3.17 18.07 21.29
N GLY A 309 2.78 18.60 20.12
CA GLY A 309 1.96 19.82 20.00
C GLY A 309 0.49 19.62 19.63
N ALA A 310 0.03 18.37 19.41
CA ALA A 310 -1.30 18.10 18.86
C ALA A 310 -2.40 18.10 19.94
N THR A 311 -2.95 19.26 20.25
CA THR A 311 -4.17 19.41 21.06
C THR A 311 -5.45 19.59 20.24
N THR A 312 -5.39 19.48 18.89
CA THR A 312 -6.50 19.80 17.99
C THR A 312 -7.03 18.57 17.25
N THR A 313 -8.34 18.55 17.03
CA THR A 313 -9.10 17.55 16.27
C THR A 313 -8.73 17.48 14.77
N ILE A 314 -7.86 18.37 14.29
CA ILE A 314 -7.47 18.49 12.88
C ILE A 314 -6.06 17.95 12.70
N ASN A 315 -5.92 16.94 11.85
CA ASN A 315 -4.62 16.37 11.47
C ASN A 315 -3.85 17.36 10.58
N GLN A 316 -2.91 18.11 11.15
CA GLN A 316 -2.09 19.07 10.43
C GLN A 316 -0.68 19.25 11.01
N ILE A 317 0.26 19.64 10.14
CA ILE A 317 1.59 20.12 10.47
C ILE A 317 1.63 21.60 10.08
N THR A 318 1.95 22.47 11.02
CA THR A 318 2.04 23.93 10.80
C THR A 318 3.50 24.38 10.75
N GLY A 319 3.76 25.57 10.18
CA GLY A 319 5.10 26.17 10.20
C GLY A 319 5.64 26.32 11.63
N ARG A 320 4.78 26.76 12.58
CA ARG A 320 5.18 26.87 13.99
C ARG A 320 5.62 25.54 14.59
N MET A 321 4.96 24.43 14.25
CA MET A 321 5.40 23.10 14.70
C MET A 321 6.76 22.72 14.11
N LEU A 322 7.05 23.14 12.86
CA LEU A 322 8.34 22.93 12.23
C LEU A 322 9.44 23.82 12.84
N ASP A 323 9.10 25.03 13.31
CA ASP A 323 10.03 25.91 14.02
C ASP A 323 10.56 25.29 15.34
N ASP A 324 9.74 24.44 15.97
CA ASP A 324 10.10 23.75 17.21
C ASP A 324 10.90 22.44 16.97
N VAL A 325 10.98 21.98 15.72
CA VAL A 325 11.75 20.77 15.36
C VAL A 325 13.24 21.06 15.46
N THR A 326 13.94 20.25 16.24
CA THR A 326 15.39 20.28 16.35
C THR A 326 16.01 19.02 15.72
N ILE A 327 17.07 19.21 14.96
CA ILE A 327 17.75 18.11 14.26
C ILE A 327 19.27 18.15 14.51
N PRO A 328 19.92 16.99 14.63
CA PRO A 328 21.37 16.94 14.56
C PRO A 328 21.83 17.30 13.14
N LEU A 329 22.67 18.31 13.01
CA LEU A 329 23.13 18.81 11.70
C LEU A 329 24.46 18.16 11.31
N PRO A 330 24.47 17.23 10.32
CA PRO A 330 25.70 16.64 9.84
C PRO A 330 26.49 17.60 8.94
N PRO A 331 27.79 17.35 8.72
CA PRO A 331 28.56 18.07 7.72
C PRO A 331 28.00 17.95 6.32
N MET A 332 27.99 19.03 5.53
CA MET A 332 27.42 19.07 4.18
C MET A 332 28.01 18.00 3.25
N ALA A 333 29.31 17.73 3.34
CA ALA A 333 29.96 16.69 2.55
C ALA A 333 29.34 15.30 2.73
N LEU A 334 28.86 14.94 3.93
CA LEU A 334 28.16 13.70 4.19
C LEU A 334 26.72 13.75 3.64
N VAL A 335 26.08 14.92 3.69
CA VAL A 335 24.75 15.13 3.09
C VAL A 335 24.81 14.94 1.57
N ASP A 336 25.82 15.52 0.91
CA ASP A 336 26.02 15.38 -0.53
C ASP A 336 26.33 13.92 -0.92
N GLN A 337 27.18 13.23 -0.14
CA GLN A 337 27.44 11.80 -0.33
C GLN A 337 26.16 10.97 -0.22
N PHE A 338 25.33 11.27 0.75
CA PHE A 338 24.04 10.58 0.94
C PHE A 338 23.07 10.90 -0.19
N ALA A 339 22.97 12.15 -0.62
CA ALA A 339 22.11 12.56 -1.72
C ALA A 339 22.47 11.83 -3.03
N ALA A 340 23.77 11.72 -3.36
CA ALA A 340 24.24 10.96 -4.51
C ALA A 340 23.88 9.46 -4.41
N PHE A 341 24.00 8.85 -3.23
CA PHE A 341 23.59 7.47 -2.99
C PHE A 341 22.08 7.26 -3.19
N VAL A 342 21.25 8.17 -2.68
CA VAL A 342 19.80 8.12 -2.86
C VAL A 342 19.45 8.23 -4.34
N GLU A 343 20.08 9.15 -5.07
CA GLU A 343 19.84 9.32 -6.51
C GLU A 343 20.17 8.04 -7.30
N GLN A 344 21.30 7.39 -7.00
CA GLN A 344 21.67 6.12 -7.63
C GLN A 344 20.66 5.01 -7.31
N THR A 345 20.19 4.96 -6.07
CA THR A 345 19.17 4.00 -5.63
C THR A 345 17.83 4.25 -6.34
N ASP A 346 17.43 5.51 -6.50
CA ASP A 346 16.18 5.88 -7.20
C ASP A 346 16.26 5.52 -8.70
N LYS A 347 17.41 5.69 -9.36
CA LYS A 347 17.62 5.22 -10.74
C LYS A 347 17.44 3.70 -10.84
N SER A 348 17.96 2.93 -9.89
CA SER A 348 17.77 1.48 -9.82
C SER A 348 16.30 1.08 -9.63
N LYS A 349 15.53 1.83 -8.82
CA LYS A 349 14.09 1.63 -8.65
C LYS A 349 13.32 1.90 -9.95
N LEU A 350 13.70 2.94 -10.70
CA LEU A 350 13.06 3.31 -11.95
C LEU A 350 13.25 2.22 -13.03
N CYS A 351 14.48 1.72 -13.22
CA CYS A 351 14.77 0.61 -14.13
C CYS A 351 13.89 -0.60 -13.79
N GLY A 352 13.81 -1.00 -12.51
CA GLY A 352 12.98 -2.12 -12.07
C GLY A 352 11.47 -1.91 -12.30
N LYS A 353 10.96 -0.66 -12.28
CA LYS A 353 9.56 -0.36 -12.60
C LYS A 353 9.27 -0.47 -14.10
N MET A 354 10.18 -0.01 -14.96
CA MET A 354 10.02 -0.08 -16.42
C MET A 354 10.02 -1.54 -16.93
N GLU A 355 10.91 -2.39 -16.39
CA GLU A 355 10.96 -3.82 -16.71
C GLU A 355 9.71 -4.60 -16.23
N ALA A 356 9.02 -4.12 -15.20
CA ALA A 356 7.78 -4.75 -14.71
C ALA A 356 6.53 -4.29 -15.48
N ALA A 357 6.63 -3.22 -16.27
CA ALA A 357 5.54 -2.66 -17.08
C ALA A 357 5.62 -3.08 -18.57
N ALA A 358 6.74 -3.63 -19.00
CA ALA A 358 6.96 -4.20 -20.34
C ALA A 358 6.62 -5.69 -20.37
#